data_82182a5e69a7556df6e7880b227df7ad
#
_entry.id   82182a5e69a7556df6e7880b227df7ad
#
_cell.length_a   1.000
_cell.length_b   1.000
_cell.length_c   1.000
_cell.angle_alpha   90.00
_cell.angle_beta   90.00
_cell.angle_gamma   90.00
#
_symmetry.space_group_name_H-M   'P 1'
#
loop_
_entity.id
_entity.type
_entity.pdbx_description
1 polymer ?
#
loop_
_entity_poly.entity_id
_entity_poly.type
_entity_poly.pdbx_seq_one_letter_code
_entity_poly.pdbx_strand_id
1 'polypeptide(L)'
;MTSPPPRRGRPRALGAGLAAAGLTVGMIMTSGALTPASAATWPSASGSQAVTATIKVSGTKDYGMLRLYGSGDLGTGGQDEDQGPILELAAGATLKNVIIGSPAADGIHCLGSCTLQNVWWEDVGEDAATFLGSSSSNVYTVSGGGAKEASDKVFQFNGAGTLNVSNFAAQTFGTFVRSCGNCKTQYKRTINLNTIEATYKGSRIVGINTNYGDSATLKNITIVGDSSKKIIPCQKYIGNSTGAEPTTNGTGPDSTYCKYATSDITYK
;
A
#
# COMPACT_ATOMS: atom_id res chain seq x y z
N MET A 1 23.82 -73.06 54.03
CA MET A 1 23.88 -74.23 53.12
C MET A 1 23.38 -73.72 51.81
N THR A 2 24.02 -73.62 50.73
CA THR A 2 25.05 -74.33 50.02
C THR A 2 25.73 -73.37 49.02
N SER A 3 27.00 -73.61 48.81
CA SER A 3 28.00 -72.86 48.05
C SER A 3 27.74 -72.73 46.54
N PRO A 4 28.48 -71.85 45.87
CA PRO A 4 28.45 -71.64 44.40
C PRO A 4 29.44 -72.58 43.69
N PRO A 5 29.38 -72.72 42.40
CA PRO A 5 30.49 -72.39 41.51
C PRO A 5 30.03 -72.21 40.00
N PRO A 6 31.00 -72.23 39.04
CA PRO A 6 32.26 -71.56 38.89
C PRO A 6 32.39 -70.71 37.63
N ARG A 7 33.44 -69.94 37.51
CA ARG A 7 33.94 -69.18 36.36
C ARG A 7 34.44 -70.07 35.20
N ARG A 8 34.19 -69.68 34.00
CA ARG A 8 34.96 -69.89 32.74
C ARG A 8 34.54 -68.80 31.76
N GLY A 9 35.29 -68.08 31.07
CA GLY A 9 36.58 -68.24 30.47
C GLY A 9 36.49 -67.35 29.24
N ARG A 10 37.28 -66.28 29.12
CA ARG A 10 37.35 -65.46 27.91
C ARG A 10 37.96 -66.21 26.74
N PRO A 11 37.57 -65.81 25.47
CA PRO A 11 38.62 -65.48 24.52
C PRO A 11 38.48 -64.06 23.94
N ARG A 12 39.64 -63.52 23.66
CA ARG A 12 39.90 -62.30 22.94
C ARG A 12 39.56 -62.53 21.47
N ALA A 13 38.89 -61.55 20.83
CA ALA A 13 38.87 -61.41 19.36
C ALA A 13 39.08 -59.96 18.99
N LEU A 14 39.92 -59.79 18.00
CA LEU A 14 40.58 -58.62 17.46
C LEU A 14 39.61 -57.56 16.95
N GLY A 15 40.14 -56.35 16.94
CA GLY A 15 39.50 -55.14 16.44
C GLY A 15 39.26 -55.12 14.95
N ALA A 16 38.23 -54.40 14.57
CA ALA A 16 38.10 -53.79 13.26
C ALA A 16 37.59 -52.37 13.49
N GLY A 17 38.45 -51.42 13.27
CA GLY A 17 38.10 -49.99 13.30
C GLY A 17 37.20 -49.64 12.13
N LEU A 18 36.04 -49.11 12.42
CA LEU A 18 35.26 -48.39 11.43
C LEU A 18 35.44 -46.88 11.70
N ALA A 19 36.12 -46.23 10.77
CA ALA A 19 36.21 -44.78 10.71
C ALA A 19 34.82 -44.25 10.24
N ALA A 20 34.11 -43.61 11.17
CA ALA A 20 32.91 -42.84 10.85
C ALA A 20 33.33 -41.48 10.24
N ALA A 21 33.26 -41.36 8.93
CA ALA A 21 33.37 -40.07 8.26
C ALA A 21 32.12 -39.24 8.55
N GLY A 22 32.26 -38.28 9.46
CA GLY A 22 31.21 -37.30 9.73
C GLY A 22 31.05 -36.34 8.53
N LEU A 23 29.99 -36.48 7.77
CA LEU A 23 29.56 -35.44 6.82
C LEU A 23 28.95 -34.29 7.61
N THR A 24 29.72 -33.23 7.85
CA THR A 24 29.19 -31.94 8.28
C THR A 24 28.51 -31.29 7.06
N VAL A 25 27.20 -31.37 6.96
CA VAL A 25 26.42 -30.54 6.03
C VAL A 25 26.48 -29.11 6.55
N GLY A 26 27.38 -28.31 6.00
CA GLY A 26 27.42 -26.87 6.20
C GLY A 26 26.17 -26.25 5.57
N MET A 27 25.20 -25.83 6.42
CA MET A 27 24.13 -24.94 5.98
C MET A 27 24.77 -23.61 5.57
N ILE A 28 24.90 -23.37 4.27
CA ILE A 28 25.20 -22.05 3.72
C ILE A 28 23.93 -21.23 3.89
N MET A 29 23.86 -20.45 4.97
CA MET A 29 22.89 -19.36 5.09
C MET A 29 23.29 -18.31 4.04
N THR A 30 22.69 -18.34 2.87
CA THR A 30 22.75 -17.23 1.96
C THR A 30 21.97 -16.09 2.60
N SER A 31 22.66 -15.16 3.22
CA SER A 31 22.12 -13.85 3.56
C SER A 31 21.75 -13.18 2.23
N GLY A 32 20.48 -13.28 1.84
CA GLY A 32 19.95 -12.48 0.73
C GLY A 32 20.17 -11.02 1.08
N ALA A 33 21.17 -10.39 0.47
CA ALA A 33 21.32 -8.95 0.54
C ALA A 33 20.01 -8.35 0.01
N LEU A 34 19.27 -7.68 0.88
CA LEU A 34 18.15 -6.84 0.46
C LEU A 34 18.74 -5.79 -0.46
N THR A 35 18.49 -5.91 -1.76
CA THR A 35 18.82 -4.85 -2.70
C THR A 35 18.11 -3.59 -2.23
N PRO A 36 18.81 -2.45 -2.07
CA PRO A 36 18.16 -1.21 -1.72
C PRO A 36 17.07 -0.94 -2.76
N ALA A 37 15.86 -0.63 -2.32
CA ALA A 37 14.82 -0.19 -3.22
C ALA A 37 15.38 1.00 -4.02
N SER A 38 15.53 0.83 -5.32
CA SER A 38 15.90 1.91 -6.23
C SER A 38 14.75 2.91 -6.22
N ALA A 39 15.06 4.20 -6.15
CA ALA A 39 14.05 5.25 -6.28
C ALA A 39 13.15 4.95 -7.49
N ALA A 40 11.85 5.10 -7.33
CA ALA A 40 10.89 4.76 -8.39
C ALA A 40 11.24 5.52 -9.67
N THR A 41 11.47 4.78 -10.76
CA THR A 41 11.71 5.38 -12.08
C THR A 41 10.36 5.75 -12.68
N TRP A 42 10.14 7.05 -12.89
CA TRP A 42 8.93 7.57 -13.51
C TRP A 42 8.92 7.24 -15.00
N PRO A 43 7.85 6.63 -15.52
CA PRO A 43 7.80 6.21 -16.91
C PRO A 43 7.61 7.38 -17.85
N SER A 44 8.08 7.23 -19.08
CA SER A 44 7.73 8.12 -20.18
C SER A 44 6.38 7.75 -20.77
N ALA A 45 5.59 8.74 -21.15
CA ALA A 45 4.32 8.52 -21.83
C ALA A 45 4.54 8.03 -23.27
N SER A 46 3.71 7.09 -23.73
CA SER A 46 3.69 6.65 -25.13
C SER A 46 2.99 7.66 -26.07
N GLY A 47 2.27 8.61 -25.53
CA GLY A 47 1.53 9.68 -26.20
C GLY A 47 0.70 10.43 -25.17
N SER A 48 -0.14 11.39 -25.62
CA SER A 48 -0.99 12.17 -24.74
C SER A 48 -2.38 12.35 -25.35
N GLN A 49 -3.43 12.34 -24.51
CA GLN A 49 -4.82 12.51 -24.89
C GLN A 49 -5.53 13.43 -23.90
N ALA A 50 -6.17 14.47 -24.43
CA ALA A 50 -7.07 15.32 -23.66
C ALA A 50 -8.40 14.59 -23.39
N VAL A 51 -8.93 14.75 -22.19
CA VAL A 51 -10.19 14.15 -21.72
C VAL A 51 -11.13 15.29 -21.33
N THR A 52 -12.22 15.44 -22.07
CA THR A 52 -13.21 16.51 -21.86
C THR A 52 -14.44 16.06 -21.08
N ALA A 53 -14.61 14.74 -20.91
CA ALA A 53 -15.66 14.13 -20.10
C ALA A 53 -15.15 12.82 -19.51
N THR A 54 -15.61 12.47 -18.31
CA THR A 54 -15.22 11.26 -17.60
C THR A 54 -15.32 10.00 -18.48
N ILE A 55 -14.22 9.26 -18.59
CA ILE A 55 -14.17 7.99 -19.31
C ILE A 55 -14.64 6.88 -18.39
N LYS A 56 -15.73 6.19 -18.76
CA LYS A 56 -16.24 5.04 -18.01
C LYS A 56 -15.54 3.77 -18.45
N VAL A 57 -15.01 3.02 -17.48
CA VAL A 57 -14.26 1.77 -17.70
C VAL A 57 -15.03 0.61 -17.10
N SER A 58 -15.34 -0.40 -17.92
CA SER A 58 -15.83 -1.71 -17.49
C SER A 58 -14.91 -2.81 -18.02
N GLY A 59 -14.71 -3.88 -17.25
CA GLY A 59 -13.75 -4.94 -17.59
C GLY A 59 -12.30 -4.46 -17.52
N THR A 60 -11.43 -4.96 -18.38
CA THR A 60 -10.00 -4.60 -18.40
C THR A 60 -9.71 -3.56 -19.49
N LYS A 61 -9.08 -2.47 -19.10
CA LYS A 61 -8.59 -1.43 -20.01
C LYS A 61 -7.09 -1.22 -19.80
N ASP A 62 -6.31 -1.42 -20.84
CA ASP A 62 -4.88 -1.12 -20.88
C ASP A 62 -4.64 0.08 -21.81
N TYR A 63 -3.95 1.09 -21.30
CA TYR A 63 -3.62 2.32 -22.04
C TYR A 63 -2.21 2.33 -22.61
N GLY A 64 -1.37 1.29 -22.38
CA GLY A 64 -0.02 1.20 -22.92
C GLY A 64 0.85 2.41 -22.58
N MET A 65 0.72 2.96 -21.38
CA MET A 65 1.40 4.18 -20.89
C MET A 65 0.98 5.47 -21.59
N LEU A 66 -0.23 5.55 -22.18
CA LEU A 66 -0.78 6.81 -22.66
C LEU A 66 -1.00 7.76 -21.47
N ARG A 67 -0.65 9.05 -21.67
CA ARG A 67 -0.99 10.13 -20.74
C ARG A 67 -2.40 10.64 -21.02
N LEU A 68 -3.28 10.58 -20.02
CA LEU A 68 -4.59 11.22 -20.02
C LEU A 68 -4.54 12.48 -19.17
N TYR A 69 -5.06 13.59 -19.65
CA TYR A 69 -5.12 14.83 -18.88
C TYR A 69 -6.47 15.54 -19.13
N GLY A 70 -6.95 16.24 -18.12
CA GLY A 70 -8.23 16.94 -18.16
C GLY A 70 -8.23 18.13 -19.11
N SER A 71 -9.38 18.38 -19.71
CA SER A 71 -9.65 19.52 -20.59
C SER A 71 -11.13 19.88 -20.51
N GLY A 72 -11.52 21.09 -20.91
CA GLY A 72 -12.90 21.58 -20.76
C GLY A 72 -13.33 21.53 -19.28
N ASP A 73 -14.45 20.88 -18.98
CA ASP A 73 -14.99 20.78 -17.60
C ASP A 73 -14.07 19.96 -16.66
N LEU A 74 -13.22 19.11 -17.20
CA LEU A 74 -12.19 18.37 -16.46
C LEU A 74 -10.82 19.07 -16.48
N GLY A 75 -10.74 20.29 -16.98
CA GLY A 75 -9.51 21.06 -17.15
C GLY A 75 -9.01 21.72 -15.86
N THR A 76 -9.31 21.17 -14.69
CA THR A 76 -8.90 21.69 -13.38
C THR A 76 -7.99 20.71 -12.66
N GLY A 77 -7.14 21.22 -11.78
CA GLY A 77 -6.26 20.44 -10.91
C GLY A 77 -6.33 20.94 -9.46
N GLY A 78 -7.39 21.69 -9.12
CA GLY A 78 -7.62 22.22 -7.77
C GLY A 78 -8.32 21.23 -6.84
N GLN A 79 -8.55 21.68 -5.60
CA GLN A 79 -9.24 20.91 -4.53
C GLN A 79 -10.74 21.18 -4.53
N ASP A 80 -11.38 21.10 -5.71
CA ASP A 80 -12.82 21.27 -5.87
C ASP A 80 -13.51 19.90 -5.79
N GLU A 81 -14.23 19.65 -4.71
CA GLU A 81 -14.94 18.39 -4.44
C GLU A 81 -16.10 18.12 -5.43
N ASP A 82 -16.54 19.11 -6.21
CA ASP A 82 -17.63 18.98 -7.17
C ASP A 82 -17.14 18.60 -8.60
N GLN A 83 -15.82 18.54 -8.82
CA GLN A 83 -15.27 18.14 -10.11
C GLN A 83 -15.35 16.63 -10.35
N GLY A 84 -15.57 16.24 -11.64
CA GLY A 84 -15.60 14.82 -12.01
C GLY A 84 -14.23 14.18 -12.14
N PRO A 85 -14.13 12.85 -12.09
CA PRO A 85 -12.88 12.14 -12.31
C PRO A 85 -12.51 12.05 -13.80
N ILE A 86 -11.23 11.90 -14.11
CA ILE A 86 -10.76 11.56 -15.48
C ILE A 86 -11.31 10.19 -15.89
N LEU A 87 -11.27 9.21 -14.95
CA LEU A 87 -11.72 7.83 -15.18
C LEU A 87 -12.67 7.37 -14.08
N GLU A 88 -13.78 6.75 -14.45
CA GLU A 88 -14.70 6.10 -13.52
C GLU A 88 -14.74 4.60 -13.82
N LEU A 89 -14.36 3.79 -12.85
CA LEU A 89 -14.28 2.34 -12.95
C LEU A 89 -15.51 1.68 -12.35
N ALA A 90 -16.22 0.91 -13.17
CA ALA A 90 -17.29 0.03 -12.69
C ALA A 90 -16.76 -1.06 -11.77
N ALA A 91 -17.63 -1.65 -10.95
CA ALA A 91 -17.25 -2.76 -10.08
C ALA A 91 -16.63 -3.93 -10.87
N GLY A 92 -15.47 -4.41 -10.43
CA GLY A 92 -14.68 -5.46 -11.07
C GLY A 92 -13.76 -4.98 -12.20
N ALA A 93 -13.76 -3.68 -12.52
CA ALA A 93 -12.91 -3.17 -13.59
C ALA A 93 -11.42 -3.19 -13.22
N THR A 94 -10.58 -3.36 -14.24
CA THR A 94 -9.12 -3.29 -14.15
C THR A 94 -8.57 -2.25 -15.11
N LEU A 95 -7.83 -1.29 -14.58
CA LEU A 95 -7.11 -0.26 -15.33
C LEU A 95 -5.63 -0.55 -15.30
N LYS A 96 -4.96 -0.47 -16.46
CA LYS A 96 -3.53 -0.78 -16.56
C LYS A 96 -2.76 0.26 -17.35
N ASN A 97 -1.49 0.45 -16.96
CA ASN A 97 -0.49 1.14 -17.76
C ASN A 97 -0.98 2.50 -18.26
N VAL A 98 -1.33 3.40 -17.35
CA VAL A 98 -1.80 4.75 -17.70
C VAL A 98 -1.07 5.80 -16.87
N ILE A 99 -0.85 6.95 -17.47
CA ILE A 99 -0.36 8.15 -16.79
C ILE A 99 -1.52 9.16 -16.74
N ILE A 100 -1.85 9.63 -15.54
CA ILE A 100 -2.74 10.76 -15.33
C ILE A 100 -1.86 12.00 -15.27
N GLY A 101 -1.98 12.84 -16.28
CA GLY A 101 -1.23 14.10 -16.40
C GLY A 101 -2.00 15.27 -15.78
N SER A 102 -1.39 16.43 -15.81
CA SER A 102 -2.01 17.67 -15.32
C SER A 102 -2.71 18.41 -16.47
N PRO A 103 -3.91 18.98 -16.24
CA PRO A 103 -4.76 18.85 -15.05
C PRO A 103 -5.33 17.44 -14.86
N ALA A 104 -5.45 17.00 -13.60
CA ALA A 104 -5.87 15.65 -13.25
C ALA A 104 -7.32 15.57 -12.75
N ALA A 105 -8.02 16.71 -12.64
CA ALA A 105 -9.37 16.80 -12.09
C ALA A 105 -9.49 16.01 -10.75
N ASP A 106 -10.52 15.20 -10.55
CA ASP A 106 -10.62 14.30 -9.39
C ASP A 106 -10.14 12.86 -9.73
N GLY A 107 -9.04 12.76 -10.45
CA GLY A 107 -8.30 11.54 -10.69
C GLY A 107 -9.14 10.36 -11.19
N ILE A 108 -9.22 9.29 -10.38
CA ILE A 108 -9.89 8.04 -10.73
C ILE A 108 -10.90 7.65 -9.65
N HIS A 109 -12.16 7.40 -10.04
CA HIS A 109 -13.18 6.85 -9.15
C HIS A 109 -13.36 5.34 -9.34
N CYS A 110 -13.38 4.57 -8.26
CA CYS A 110 -13.74 3.15 -8.24
C CYS A 110 -15.11 2.97 -7.57
N LEU A 111 -16.14 2.66 -8.36
CA LEU A 111 -17.53 2.51 -7.87
C LEU A 111 -17.78 1.22 -7.07
N GLY A 112 -16.84 0.29 -7.08
CA GLY A 112 -16.84 -0.97 -6.34
C GLY A 112 -15.45 -1.57 -6.38
N SER A 113 -15.30 -2.87 -6.19
CA SER A 113 -14.01 -3.54 -6.35
C SER A 113 -13.35 -3.12 -7.65
N CYS A 114 -12.07 -2.76 -7.63
CA CYS A 114 -11.32 -2.38 -8.82
C CYS A 114 -9.84 -2.76 -8.69
N THR A 115 -9.14 -2.79 -9.82
CA THR A 115 -7.69 -2.97 -9.85
C THR A 115 -7.04 -1.85 -10.65
N LEU A 116 -6.10 -1.14 -10.04
CA LEU A 116 -5.21 -0.16 -10.66
C LEU A 116 -3.82 -0.79 -10.74
N GLN A 117 -3.33 -1.07 -11.95
CA GLN A 117 -2.04 -1.72 -12.15
C GLN A 117 -1.11 -0.83 -12.98
N ASN A 118 0.03 -0.44 -12.38
CA ASN A 118 1.01 0.42 -13.04
C ASN A 118 0.37 1.75 -13.51
N VAL A 119 -0.26 2.47 -12.57
CA VAL A 119 -0.94 3.76 -12.81
C VAL A 119 -0.11 4.86 -12.16
N TRP A 120 0.10 5.96 -12.88
CA TRP A 120 0.99 7.05 -12.49
C TRP A 120 0.27 8.39 -12.56
N TRP A 121 0.42 9.22 -11.54
CA TRP A 121 -0.11 10.58 -11.50
C TRP A 121 1.06 11.56 -11.46
N GLU A 122 1.19 12.38 -12.50
CA GLU A 122 2.29 13.35 -12.62
C GLU A 122 2.09 14.57 -11.71
N ASP A 123 0.83 14.92 -11.46
CA ASP A 123 0.40 16.04 -10.63
C ASP A 123 -1.06 15.74 -10.22
N VAL A 124 -1.26 15.37 -8.97
CA VAL A 124 -2.58 14.98 -8.45
C VAL A 124 -3.45 16.22 -8.33
N GLY A 125 -4.69 16.14 -8.85
CA GLY A 125 -5.69 17.17 -8.67
C GLY A 125 -6.31 17.17 -7.28
N GLU A 126 -7.60 16.84 -7.15
CA GLU A 126 -8.24 16.69 -5.84
C GLU A 126 -7.68 15.46 -5.13
N ASP A 127 -7.95 14.25 -5.64
CA ASP A 127 -7.35 12.99 -5.19
C ASP A 127 -6.78 12.20 -6.39
N ALA A 128 -5.76 11.37 -6.16
CA ALA A 128 -5.29 10.48 -7.22
C ALA A 128 -6.33 9.40 -7.54
N ALA A 129 -6.89 8.77 -6.50
CA ALA A 129 -8.03 7.88 -6.67
C ALA A 129 -8.92 7.83 -5.43
N THR A 130 -10.26 7.74 -5.67
CA THR A 130 -11.30 7.64 -4.65
C THR A 130 -12.06 6.32 -4.76
N PHE A 131 -12.15 5.59 -3.64
CA PHE A 131 -12.80 4.29 -3.54
C PHE A 131 -14.18 4.44 -2.89
N LEU A 132 -15.26 4.16 -3.67
CA LEU A 132 -16.64 4.58 -3.37
C LEU A 132 -17.60 3.44 -3.03
N GLY A 133 -17.29 2.19 -3.35
CA GLY A 133 -18.23 1.08 -3.21
C GLY A 133 -18.68 0.85 -1.78
N SER A 134 -19.99 0.64 -1.57
CA SER A 134 -20.59 0.52 -0.23
C SER A 134 -20.56 -0.89 0.39
N SER A 135 -20.19 -1.91 -0.37
CA SER A 135 -20.14 -3.30 0.13
C SER A 135 -18.87 -3.55 0.95
N SER A 136 -19.03 -4.13 2.14
CA SER A 136 -17.87 -4.58 2.95
C SER A 136 -17.05 -5.69 2.31
N SER A 137 -17.57 -6.36 1.27
CA SER A 137 -16.85 -7.36 0.46
C SER A 137 -15.99 -6.75 -0.65
N ASN A 138 -16.04 -5.43 -0.87
CA ASN A 138 -15.22 -4.79 -1.88
C ASN A 138 -13.73 -4.96 -1.59
N VAL A 139 -12.98 -5.24 -2.65
CA VAL A 139 -11.52 -5.30 -2.64
C VAL A 139 -11.00 -4.36 -3.71
N TYR A 140 -10.25 -3.37 -3.28
CA TYR A 140 -9.55 -2.44 -4.16
C TYR A 140 -8.07 -2.78 -4.16
N THR A 141 -7.48 -2.90 -5.33
CA THR A 141 -6.08 -3.27 -5.49
C THR A 141 -5.33 -2.22 -6.29
N VAL A 142 -4.29 -1.65 -5.70
CA VAL A 142 -3.33 -0.78 -6.39
C VAL A 142 -1.99 -1.49 -6.39
N SER A 143 -1.45 -1.79 -7.57
CA SER A 143 -0.21 -2.55 -7.71
C SER A 143 0.74 -1.90 -8.70
N GLY A 144 1.84 -1.38 -8.20
CA GLY A 144 2.78 -0.58 -8.99
C GLY A 144 2.23 0.80 -9.35
N GLY A 145 3.11 1.71 -9.69
CA GLY A 145 2.76 3.08 -10.04
C GLY A 145 3.32 4.11 -9.06
N GLY A 146 2.85 5.34 -9.20
CA GLY A 146 3.26 6.43 -8.31
C GLY A 146 2.43 7.68 -8.48
N ALA A 147 2.45 8.57 -7.48
CA ALA A 147 1.75 9.84 -7.48
C ALA A 147 2.66 10.97 -6.98
N LYS A 148 2.53 12.15 -7.58
CA LYS A 148 3.22 13.37 -7.21
C LYS A 148 2.25 14.49 -6.94
N GLU A 149 2.70 15.43 -6.09
CA GLU A 149 2.07 16.73 -5.83
C GLU A 149 0.61 16.60 -5.37
N ALA A 150 0.30 15.58 -4.56
CA ALA A 150 -1.00 15.43 -3.92
C ALA A 150 -1.13 16.40 -2.75
N SER A 151 -1.69 17.58 -2.96
CA SER A 151 -1.76 18.62 -1.94
C SER A 151 -2.57 18.20 -0.71
N ASP A 152 -3.59 17.37 -0.88
CA ASP A 152 -4.36 16.76 0.20
C ASP A 152 -4.10 15.25 0.27
N LYS A 153 -4.70 14.44 -0.60
CA LYS A 153 -4.65 12.97 -0.48
C LYS A 153 -4.15 12.30 -1.78
N VAL A 154 -3.40 11.21 -1.65
CA VAL A 154 -3.17 10.33 -2.80
C VAL A 154 -4.38 9.42 -2.98
N PHE A 155 -4.78 8.72 -1.94
CA PHE A 155 -5.93 7.80 -1.99
C PHE A 155 -6.97 8.16 -0.93
N GLN A 156 -8.18 8.46 -1.39
CA GLN A 156 -9.34 8.72 -0.55
C GLN A 156 -10.22 7.47 -0.48
N PHE A 157 -10.51 6.99 0.73
CA PHE A 157 -11.31 5.80 0.93
C PHE A 157 -12.66 6.18 1.56
N ASN A 158 -13.65 6.47 0.70
CA ASN A 158 -15.00 6.85 1.11
C ASN A 158 -15.90 5.64 1.35
N GLY A 159 -15.75 4.60 0.55
CA GLY A 159 -16.55 3.38 0.59
C GLY A 159 -16.17 2.41 1.70
N ALA A 160 -16.69 1.21 1.59
CA ALA A 160 -16.45 0.07 2.50
C ALA A 160 -15.50 -0.96 1.87
N GLY A 161 -14.91 -1.83 2.68
CA GLY A 161 -14.12 -2.98 2.22
C GLY A 161 -12.64 -2.90 2.54
N THR A 162 -11.82 -3.45 1.66
CA THR A 162 -10.37 -3.56 1.84
C THR A 162 -9.62 -2.91 0.69
N LEU A 163 -8.71 -1.99 1.01
CA LEU A 163 -7.76 -1.40 0.08
C LEU A 163 -6.38 -2.03 0.27
N ASN A 164 -5.85 -2.61 -0.80
CA ASN A 164 -4.49 -3.15 -0.85
C ASN A 164 -3.64 -2.30 -1.79
N VAL A 165 -2.57 -1.69 -1.29
CA VAL A 165 -1.62 -0.92 -2.09
C VAL A 165 -0.25 -1.56 -1.98
N SER A 166 0.38 -1.84 -3.11
CA SER A 166 1.70 -2.45 -3.14
C SER A 166 2.61 -1.89 -4.24
N ASN A 167 3.93 -1.85 -3.96
CA ASN A 167 4.95 -1.40 -4.92
C ASN A 167 4.65 -0.01 -5.49
N PHE A 168 4.35 0.97 -4.62
CA PHE A 168 3.90 2.29 -5.03
C PHE A 168 4.81 3.39 -4.49
N ALA A 169 5.02 4.44 -5.30
CA ALA A 169 5.82 5.61 -4.92
C ALA A 169 4.96 6.86 -4.77
N ALA A 170 5.11 7.61 -3.68
CA ALA A 170 4.48 8.91 -3.49
C ALA A 170 5.53 10.00 -3.22
N GLN A 171 5.38 11.16 -3.86
CA GLN A 171 6.27 12.31 -3.68
C GLN A 171 5.45 13.58 -3.49
N THR A 172 5.75 14.36 -2.47
CA THR A 172 5.03 15.60 -2.13
C THR A 172 3.53 15.34 -1.95
N PHE A 173 3.10 15.01 -0.74
CA PHE A 173 1.71 14.65 -0.48
C PHE A 173 1.24 15.08 0.92
N GLY A 174 -0.04 15.34 1.07
CA GLY A 174 -0.67 15.56 2.38
C GLY A 174 -0.81 14.23 3.13
N THR A 175 -1.70 13.36 2.70
CA THR A 175 -1.90 12.01 3.25
C THR A 175 -1.85 10.97 2.13
N PHE A 176 -1.06 9.89 2.31
CA PHE A 176 -0.98 8.87 1.27
C PHE A 176 -2.29 8.04 1.16
N VAL A 177 -2.86 7.57 2.27
CA VAL A 177 -4.21 6.96 2.28
C VAL A 177 -5.04 7.54 3.41
N ARG A 178 -6.24 8.01 3.11
CA ARG A 178 -7.18 8.56 4.09
C ARG A 178 -8.53 7.85 4.06
N SER A 179 -8.90 7.19 5.17
CA SER A 179 -10.30 6.82 5.42
C SER A 179 -11.13 8.09 5.60
N CYS A 180 -12.24 8.24 4.89
CA CYS A 180 -13.08 9.43 5.00
C CYS A 180 -13.49 9.67 6.46
N GLY A 181 -13.09 10.80 7.00
CA GLY A 181 -13.31 11.14 8.40
C GLY A 181 -14.66 11.79 8.70
N ASN A 182 -15.32 12.36 7.69
CA ASN A 182 -16.52 13.19 7.82
C ASN A 182 -17.61 12.88 6.77
N CYS A 183 -17.45 11.80 6.00
CA CYS A 183 -18.49 11.37 5.05
C CYS A 183 -19.83 11.14 5.73
N LYS A 184 -20.92 11.53 5.08
CA LYS A 184 -22.30 11.36 5.57
C LYS A 184 -22.62 9.91 5.93
N THR A 185 -22.11 8.94 5.15
CA THR A 185 -22.20 7.51 5.44
C THR A 185 -20.81 7.01 5.79
N GLN A 186 -20.69 6.37 6.95
CA GLN A 186 -19.44 5.82 7.44
C GLN A 186 -19.43 4.30 7.37
N TYR A 187 -18.24 3.75 7.15
CA TYR A 187 -18.01 2.32 7.01
C TYR A 187 -16.78 1.90 7.81
N LYS A 188 -16.68 0.62 8.11
CA LYS A 188 -15.43 -0.01 8.51
C LYS A 188 -14.57 -0.24 7.28
N ARG A 189 -13.28 0.17 7.35
CA ARG A 189 -12.31 0.06 6.26
C ARG A 189 -11.06 -0.66 6.73
N THR A 190 -10.52 -1.50 5.86
CA THR A 190 -9.24 -2.18 6.08
C THR A 190 -8.25 -1.70 5.03
N ILE A 191 -7.06 -1.27 5.45
CA ILE A 191 -6.02 -0.76 4.57
C ILE A 191 -4.77 -1.62 4.76
N ASN A 192 -4.23 -2.16 3.67
CA ASN A 192 -2.99 -2.92 3.67
C ASN A 192 -1.98 -2.24 2.73
N LEU A 193 -0.87 -1.77 3.28
CA LEU A 193 0.21 -1.12 2.56
C LEU A 193 1.46 -2.00 2.61
N ASN A 194 2.02 -2.31 1.44
CA ASN A 194 3.23 -3.11 1.37
C ASN A 194 4.19 -2.60 0.29
N THR A 195 5.44 -2.38 0.64
CA THR A 195 6.46 -1.86 -0.28
C THR A 195 6.06 -0.50 -0.86
N ILE A 196 5.96 0.48 0.04
CA ILE A 196 5.64 1.88 -0.31
C ILE A 196 6.91 2.72 -0.16
N GLU A 197 7.23 3.52 -1.16
CA GLU A 197 8.25 4.55 -1.08
C GLU A 197 7.57 5.92 -0.97
N ALA A 198 7.80 6.61 0.14
CA ALA A 198 7.23 7.92 0.42
C ALA A 198 8.34 8.96 0.51
N THR A 199 8.46 9.83 -0.49
CA THR A 199 9.45 10.89 -0.51
C THR A 199 8.89 12.16 0.12
N TYR A 200 9.61 12.71 1.10
CA TYR A 200 9.28 13.98 1.74
C TYR A 200 9.26 15.12 0.67
N LYS A 201 8.27 16.04 0.68
CA LYS A 201 7.40 16.38 1.78
C LYS A 201 6.14 15.51 1.77
N GLY A 202 5.75 15.08 2.98
CA GLY A 202 4.49 14.38 3.26
C GLY A 202 4.09 14.65 4.70
N SER A 203 2.80 14.49 5.02
CA SER A 203 2.31 14.64 6.40
C SER A 203 2.08 13.29 7.06
N ARG A 204 1.45 12.33 6.39
CA ARG A 204 1.16 11.00 6.96
C ARG A 204 1.02 9.92 5.90
N ILE A 205 1.40 8.68 6.27
CA ILE A 205 1.22 7.54 5.37
C ILE A 205 -0.24 7.10 5.40
N VAL A 206 -0.84 6.91 6.57
CA VAL A 206 -2.25 6.53 6.64
C VAL A 206 -2.99 7.25 7.74
N GLY A 207 -4.24 7.64 7.45
CA GLY A 207 -5.20 8.18 8.42
C GLY A 207 -6.46 7.33 8.48
N ILE A 208 -6.81 6.83 9.68
CA ILE A 208 -7.93 5.90 9.91
C ILE A 208 -8.84 6.37 11.05
N ASN A 209 -10.12 5.94 11.02
CA ASN A 209 -11.11 6.30 12.03
C ASN A 209 -11.35 5.13 13.00
N THR A 210 -10.83 5.24 14.21
CA THR A 210 -10.88 4.14 15.19
C THR A 210 -12.29 3.84 15.68
N ASN A 211 -13.15 4.87 15.77
CA ASN A 211 -14.54 4.71 16.22
C ASN A 211 -15.43 3.98 15.20
N TYR A 212 -15.00 3.84 13.94
CA TYR A 212 -15.67 3.01 12.93
C TYR A 212 -15.00 1.65 12.73
N GLY A 213 -13.99 1.32 13.54
CA GLY A 213 -13.28 0.05 13.49
C GLY A 213 -12.34 -0.11 12.31
N ASP A 214 -11.89 0.99 11.74
CA ASP A 214 -10.86 0.98 10.68
C ASP A 214 -9.56 0.36 11.19
N SER A 215 -8.82 -0.25 10.28
CA SER A 215 -7.46 -0.72 10.58
C SER A 215 -6.53 -0.56 9.39
N ALA A 216 -5.26 -0.30 9.68
CA ALA A 216 -4.18 -0.24 8.68
C ALA A 216 -3.04 -1.18 9.06
N THR A 217 -2.59 -1.98 8.09
CA THR A 217 -1.38 -2.80 8.19
C THR A 217 -0.31 -2.22 7.28
N LEU A 218 0.87 -1.92 7.83
CA LEU A 218 1.99 -1.35 7.10
C LEU A 218 3.15 -2.33 7.11
N LYS A 219 3.70 -2.61 5.93
CA LYS A 219 4.88 -3.46 5.73
C LYS A 219 5.82 -2.83 4.71
N ASN A 220 7.12 -2.88 4.96
CA ASN A 220 8.15 -2.41 4.03
C ASN A 220 7.92 -0.97 3.54
N ILE A 221 7.69 -0.05 4.47
CA ILE A 221 7.51 1.38 4.16
C ILE A 221 8.86 2.07 4.20
N THR A 222 9.28 2.64 3.10
CA THR A 222 10.51 3.45 3.00
C THR A 222 10.13 4.93 2.93
N ILE A 223 10.59 5.72 3.89
CA ILE A 223 10.43 7.18 3.92
C ILE A 223 11.77 7.81 3.55
N VAL A 224 11.79 8.58 2.45
CA VAL A 224 13.01 9.16 1.88
C VAL A 224 13.05 10.67 2.12
N GLY A 225 14.19 11.18 2.60
CA GLY A 225 14.43 12.62 2.78
C GLY A 225 13.79 13.23 4.02
N ASP A 226 13.20 12.45 4.92
CA ASP A 226 12.59 12.92 6.18
C ASP A 226 13.48 12.60 7.38
N SER A 227 14.65 13.22 7.44
CA SER A 227 15.60 13.05 8.55
C SER A 227 15.02 13.46 9.91
N SER A 228 14.04 14.34 9.93
CA SER A 228 13.36 14.83 11.14
C SER A 228 12.17 13.95 11.54
N LYS A 229 11.84 12.90 10.78
CA LYS A 229 10.73 11.96 11.01
C LYS A 229 9.39 12.68 11.21
N LYS A 230 9.08 13.63 10.35
CA LYS A 230 7.84 14.43 10.39
C LYS A 230 6.65 13.69 9.81
N ILE A 231 6.89 12.79 8.83
CA ILE A 231 5.83 11.95 8.26
C ILE A 231 5.35 10.96 9.32
N ILE A 232 4.07 11.04 9.67
CA ILE A 232 3.42 10.15 10.63
C ILE A 232 3.05 8.84 9.91
N PRO A 233 3.60 7.68 10.29
CA PRO A 233 3.25 6.42 9.63
C PRO A 233 1.77 6.06 9.73
N CYS A 234 1.15 6.25 10.90
CA CYS A 234 -0.28 5.98 11.09
C CYS A 234 -0.88 6.98 12.08
N GLN A 235 -1.85 7.76 11.60
CA GLN A 235 -2.63 8.70 12.38
C GLN A 235 -4.02 8.13 12.64
N LYS A 236 -4.43 8.11 13.90
CA LYS A 236 -5.77 7.70 14.34
C LYS A 236 -6.65 8.93 14.51
N TYR A 237 -7.94 8.77 14.17
CA TYR A 237 -8.97 9.80 14.29
C TYR A 237 -10.24 9.25 14.92
N ILE A 238 -11.06 10.16 15.43
CA ILE A 238 -12.49 9.97 15.69
C ILE A 238 -13.22 10.64 14.54
N GLY A 239 -13.74 9.82 13.63
CA GLY A 239 -14.55 10.29 12.50
C GLY A 239 -15.99 10.61 12.92
N ASN A 240 -16.72 11.28 12.02
CA ASN A 240 -18.12 11.62 12.20
C ASN A 240 -18.90 11.51 10.87
N SER A 241 -20.21 11.72 10.90
CA SER A 241 -21.09 11.72 9.73
C SER A 241 -21.79 13.08 9.53
N THR A 242 -21.24 14.13 10.12
CA THR A 242 -21.84 15.47 10.11
C THR A 242 -21.17 16.44 9.15
N GLY A 243 -20.08 16.03 8.49
CA GLY A 243 -19.25 16.89 7.67
C GLY A 243 -18.21 17.70 8.45
N ALA A 244 -18.21 17.63 9.79
CA ALA A 244 -17.23 18.34 10.61
C ALA A 244 -15.84 17.69 10.51
N GLU A 245 -14.78 18.47 10.71
CA GLU A 245 -13.43 17.92 10.75
C GLU A 245 -13.27 16.84 11.83
N PRO A 246 -12.71 15.67 11.49
CA PRO A 246 -12.47 14.61 12.46
C PRO A 246 -11.38 14.99 13.45
N THR A 247 -11.53 14.60 14.71
CA THR A 247 -10.54 14.88 15.74
C THR A 247 -9.46 13.82 15.80
N THR A 248 -8.22 14.23 16.05
CA THR A 248 -7.09 13.29 16.19
C THR A 248 -7.25 12.41 17.46
N ASN A 249 -6.89 11.13 17.36
CA ASN A 249 -6.98 10.14 18.44
C ASN A 249 -5.66 9.36 18.60
N GLY A 250 -4.54 10.05 18.53
CA GLY A 250 -3.21 9.49 18.70
C GLY A 250 -2.57 8.95 17.42
N THR A 251 -1.34 8.52 17.54
CA THR A 251 -0.50 8.01 16.44
C THR A 251 0.19 6.72 16.84
N GLY A 252 0.96 6.17 15.92
CA GLY A 252 1.87 5.05 16.17
C GLY A 252 1.21 3.68 16.20
N PRO A 253 2.06 2.63 16.33
CA PRO A 253 1.59 1.26 16.20
C PRO A 253 0.77 0.81 17.42
N ASP A 254 -0.20 -0.04 17.13
CA ASP A 254 -0.94 -0.84 18.12
C ASP A 254 -1.42 -2.15 17.45
N SER A 255 -1.94 -3.07 18.26
CA SER A 255 -2.39 -4.39 17.77
C SER A 255 -3.75 -4.37 17.05
N THR A 256 -4.50 -3.28 17.14
CA THR A 256 -5.90 -3.20 16.70
C THR A 256 -6.07 -2.35 15.45
N TYR A 257 -5.55 -1.14 15.48
CA TYR A 257 -5.81 -0.12 14.45
C TYR A 257 -4.61 0.11 13.52
N CYS A 258 -3.45 0.45 14.08
CA CYS A 258 -2.20 0.74 13.35
C CYS A 258 -1.23 -0.43 13.47
N LYS A 259 -1.37 -1.44 12.62
CA LYS A 259 -0.67 -2.74 12.72
C LYS A 259 0.66 -2.71 11.98
N TYR A 260 1.73 -2.36 12.68
CA TYR A 260 3.09 -2.44 12.16
C TYR A 260 4.11 -2.49 13.28
N ALA A 261 5.28 -3.06 13.02
CA ALA A 261 6.45 -2.95 13.87
C ALA A 261 7.31 -1.76 13.44
N THR A 262 8.14 -1.22 14.33
CA THR A 262 9.08 -0.14 13.97
C THR A 262 10.02 -0.55 12.84
N SER A 263 10.37 -1.83 12.74
CA SER A 263 11.17 -2.40 11.65
C SER A 263 10.47 -2.40 10.28
N ASP A 264 9.15 -2.21 10.23
CA ASP A 264 8.40 -2.07 8.97
C ASP A 264 8.55 -0.68 8.35
N ILE A 265 9.13 0.29 9.07
CA ILE A 265 9.35 1.67 8.64
C ILE A 265 10.85 1.95 8.55
N THR A 266 11.34 2.26 7.36
CA THR A 266 12.74 2.60 7.11
C THR A 266 12.84 4.06 6.68
N TYR A 267 13.72 4.83 7.30
CA TYR A 267 14.05 6.22 6.92
C TYR A 267 15.39 6.23 6.17
N LYS A 268 15.43 6.91 5.02
CA LYS A 268 16.62 7.07 4.17
C LYS A 268 16.92 8.54 3.89
#